data_2014badecb1fd4233ff410eeacb7f51b
#
_entry.id   2014badecb1fd4233ff410eeacb7f51b
#
_cell.length_a   1.000
_cell.length_b   1.000
_cell.length_c   1.000
_cell.angle_alpha   90.00
_cell.angle_beta   90.00
_cell.angle_gamma   90.00
#
_symmetry.space_group_name_H-M   'P 1'
#
loop_
_entity.id
_entity.type
_entity.pdbx_description
1 polymer ?
#
loop_
_entity_poly.entity_id
_entity_poly.type
_entity_poly.pdbx_seq_one_letter_code
_entity_poly.pdbx_strand_id
1 'polypeptide(L)'
;NIVDATNIERNLYLTLQLIEMRIPMVLALNMMDEVRNNGGSINVKEMSRLLGIPIIPISAIRNEGVEDLIHTACEVAENKQYPKVYDFCTPGPVHRCIHGLYHQLEDHASRIGMNGRFAAVKVIEGDQDIIRQLKLSENELEMMEHSIIEMETDRGLDRNAAMADMRYSFIENICEKSVVKCQVSKEYERSVRIDNILTNRFLALPVFAAIMVFIFWMTFGPFGSFLCDALSAGIDWA
;
A
#
# COMPACT_ATOMS: atom_id res chain seq x y z
N ASN A 1 7.80 6.87 5.07
CA ASN A 1 6.64 6.32 4.35
C ASN A 1 5.37 6.56 5.16
N ILE A 2 4.27 6.90 4.49
CA ILE A 2 2.96 7.10 5.12
C ILE A 2 2.01 6.06 4.53
N VAL A 3 1.31 5.33 5.39
CA VAL A 3 0.35 4.31 5.01
C VAL A 3 -1.01 4.58 5.64
N ASP A 4 -2.06 4.20 4.93
CA ASP A 4 -3.42 4.19 5.43
C ASP A 4 -3.63 2.97 6.32
N ALA A 5 -3.88 3.20 7.61
CA ALA A 5 -4.08 2.17 8.60
C ALA A 5 -5.40 1.39 8.43
N THR A 6 -6.37 1.93 7.69
CA THR A 6 -7.65 1.25 7.40
C THR A 6 -7.50 0.17 6.32
N ASN A 7 -6.47 0.31 5.44
CA ASN A 7 -6.12 -0.62 4.36
C ASN A 7 -4.68 -1.12 4.47
N ILE A 8 -4.27 -1.48 5.67
CA ILE A 8 -2.88 -1.70 6.01
C ILE A 8 -2.21 -2.82 5.20
N GLU A 9 -2.90 -3.93 4.95
CA GLU A 9 -2.38 -5.08 4.21
C GLU A 9 -1.89 -4.67 2.81
N ARG A 10 -2.68 -3.86 2.11
CA ARG A 10 -2.33 -3.37 0.78
C ARG A 10 -1.17 -2.37 0.81
N ASN A 11 -1.18 -1.49 1.79
CA ASN A 11 -0.21 -0.38 1.87
C ASN A 11 1.17 -0.84 2.36
N LEU A 12 1.25 -1.92 3.15
CA LEU A 12 2.52 -2.49 3.60
C LEU A 12 3.35 -3.09 2.47
N TYR A 13 2.77 -3.43 1.33
CA TYR A 13 3.51 -3.96 0.19
C TYR A 13 4.63 -3.01 -0.27
N LEU A 14 4.31 -1.74 -0.48
CA LEU A 14 5.32 -0.72 -0.80
C LEU A 14 6.32 -0.52 0.36
N THR A 15 5.85 -0.61 1.60
CA THR A 15 6.72 -0.49 2.78
C THR A 15 7.81 -1.56 2.77
N LEU A 16 7.48 -2.82 2.43
CA LEU A 16 8.46 -3.89 2.34
C LEU A 16 9.49 -3.63 1.24
N GLN A 17 9.08 -3.13 0.07
CA GLN A 17 10.01 -2.76 -1.00
C GLN A 17 10.98 -1.65 -0.56
N LEU A 18 10.50 -0.67 0.21
CA LEU A 18 11.37 0.37 0.77
C LEU A 18 12.34 -0.17 1.84
N ILE A 19 11.90 -1.13 2.67
CA ILE A 19 12.77 -1.81 3.64
C ILE A 19 13.89 -2.60 2.94
N GLU A 20 13.58 -3.26 1.83
CA GLU A 20 14.56 -3.99 1.01
C GLU A 20 15.70 -3.10 0.51
N MET A 21 15.44 -1.81 0.27
CA MET A 21 16.47 -0.83 -0.11
C MET A 21 17.46 -0.53 1.01
N ARG A 22 17.15 -0.89 2.25
CA ARG A 22 17.96 -0.62 3.45
C ARG A 22 18.35 0.85 3.61
N ILE A 23 17.39 1.73 3.49
CA ILE A 23 17.54 3.16 3.79
C ILE A 23 16.94 3.48 5.17
N PRO A 24 17.47 4.49 5.90
CA PRO A 24 16.84 4.96 7.12
C PRO A 24 15.40 5.39 6.84
N MET A 25 14.45 4.86 7.62
CA MET A 25 13.04 5.16 7.38
C MET A 25 12.20 5.07 8.65
N VAL A 26 11.07 5.78 8.63
CA VAL A 26 9.99 5.72 9.62
C VAL A 26 8.69 5.42 8.88
N LEU A 27 7.82 4.63 9.49
CA LEU A 27 6.48 4.36 9.00
C LEU A 27 5.46 5.18 9.80
N ALA A 28 4.71 6.04 9.12
CA ALA A 28 3.57 6.73 9.70
C ALA A 28 2.28 5.96 9.38
N LEU A 29 1.58 5.49 10.43
CA LEU A 29 0.25 4.89 10.30
C LEU A 29 -0.80 6.01 10.39
N ASN A 30 -1.28 6.47 9.25
CA ASN A 30 -2.30 7.51 9.19
C ASN A 30 -3.72 6.94 9.30
N MET A 31 -4.70 7.80 9.58
CA MET A 31 -6.12 7.45 9.78
C MET A 31 -6.36 6.56 11.02
N MET A 32 -5.52 6.68 12.05
CA MET A 32 -5.68 5.91 13.29
C MET A 32 -6.96 6.29 14.05
N ASP A 33 -7.50 7.46 13.84
CA ASP A 33 -8.80 7.88 14.34
C ASP A 33 -9.94 7.07 13.70
N GLU A 34 -9.87 6.77 12.41
CA GLU A 34 -10.85 5.92 11.73
C GLU A 34 -10.77 4.47 12.21
N VAL A 35 -9.55 3.92 12.36
CA VAL A 35 -9.35 2.58 12.91
C VAL A 35 -10.01 2.47 14.29
N ARG A 36 -9.77 3.44 15.18
CA ARG A 36 -10.39 3.48 16.52
C ARG A 36 -11.90 3.64 16.48
N ASN A 37 -12.41 4.55 15.64
CA ASN A 37 -13.87 4.80 15.50
C ASN A 37 -14.62 3.57 14.99
N ASN A 38 -13.97 2.75 14.17
CA ASN A 38 -14.54 1.51 13.63
C ASN A 38 -14.31 0.28 14.52
N GLY A 39 -13.82 0.48 15.76
CA GLY A 39 -13.61 -0.60 16.73
C GLY A 39 -12.42 -1.51 16.42
N GLY A 40 -11.55 -1.10 15.51
CA GLY A 40 -10.27 -1.77 15.25
C GLY A 40 -9.18 -1.28 16.18
N SER A 41 -8.07 -2.03 16.23
CA SER A 41 -6.87 -1.62 16.93
C SER A 41 -5.62 -2.18 16.25
N ILE A 42 -4.51 -1.46 16.36
CA ILE A 42 -3.21 -1.89 15.85
C ILE A 42 -2.22 -1.87 17.00
N ASN A 43 -1.58 -3.01 17.24
CA ASN A 43 -0.47 -3.09 18.17
C ASN A 43 0.81 -2.55 17.49
N VAL A 44 0.98 -1.24 17.56
CA VAL A 44 2.09 -0.51 16.91
C VAL A 44 3.45 -1.02 17.37
N LYS A 45 3.60 -1.38 18.65
CA LYS A 45 4.87 -1.89 19.19
C LYS A 45 5.24 -3.25 18.59
N GLU A 46 4.27 -4.15 18.49
CA GLU A 46 4.49 -5.47 17.91
C GLU A 46 4.76 -5.36 16.40
N MET A 47 4.00 -4.51 15.68
CA MET A 47 4.23 -4.25 14.27
C MET A 47 5.62 -3.65 14.01
N SER A 48 6.05 -2.69 14.82
CA SER A 48 7.40 -2.10 14.75
C SER A 48 8.49 -3.15 14.98
N ARG A 49 8.28 -4.06 15.92
CA ARG A 49 9.20 -5.17 16.19
C ARG A 49 9.30 -6.12 14.99
N LEU A 50 8.16 -6.46 14.36
CA LEU A 50 8.09 -7.39 13.23
C LEU A 50 8.65 -6.79 11.95
N LEU A 51 8.42 -5.50 11.69
CA LEU A 51 8.96 -4.79 10.52
C LEU A 51 10.40 -4.31 10.72
N GLY A 52 10.87 -4.22 11.97
CA GLY A 52 12.22 -3.77 12.30
C GLY A 52 12.48 -2.29 12.02
N ILE A 53 11.44 -1.46 11.98
CA ILE A 53 11.49 -0.01 11.77
C ILE A 53 10.62 0.72 12.79
N PRO A 54 10.93 1.99 13.14
CA PRO A 54 10.05 2.82 13.95
C PRO A 54 8.72 3.06 13.25
N ILE A 55 7.62 2.97 14.01
CA ILE A 55 6.26 3.20 13.53
C ILE A 55 5.57 4.20 14.43
N ILE A 56 5.03 5.25 13.84
CA ILE A 56 4.32 6.31 14.55
C ILE A 56 2.85 6.33 14.10
N PRO A 57 1.91 6.11 15.03
CA PRO A 57 0.49 6.24 14.73
C PRO A 57 0.11 7.73 14.67
N ILE A 58 -0.53 8.14 13.57
CA ILE A 58 -0.96 9.53 13.37
C ILE A 58 -2.42 9.62 12.90
N SER A 59 -3.01 10.79 13.12
CA SER A 59 -4.20 11.26 12.42
C SER A 59 -3.91 12.66 11.88
N ALA A 60 -3.61 12.75 10.59
CA ALA A 60 -3.27 14.01 9.94
C ALA A 60 -4.41 15.03 10.02
N ILE A 61 -5.67 14.57 9.91
CA ILE A 61 -6.87 15.43 10.00
C ILE A 61 -7.04 16.04 11.41
N ARG A 62 -6.57 15.35 12.46
CA ARG A 62 -6.65 15.81 13.85
C ARG A 62 -5.34 16.40 14.36
N ASN A 63 -4.31 16.40 13.55
CA ASN A 63 -2.95 16.77 13.92
C ASN A 63 -2.41 15.98 15.13
N GLU A 64 -2.85 14.70 15.29
CA GLU A 64 -2.38 13.80 16.34
C GLU A 64 -1.11 13.07 15.89
N GLY A 65 -0.07 13.02 16.73
CA GLY A 65 1.17 12.25 16.51
C GLY A 65 2.11 12.83 15.45
N VAL A 66 1.82 13.98 14.85
CA VAL A 66 2.64 14.57 13.79
C VAL A 66 3.98 15.08 14.32
N GLU A 67 4.01 15.68 15.50
CA GLU A 67 5.25 16.14 16.15
C GLU A 67 6.16 14.95 16.49
N ASP A 68 5.61 13.87 17.03
CA ASP A 68 6.37 12.64 17.33
C ASP A 68 6.94 12.02 16.05
N LEU A 69 6.18 12.06 14.95
CA LEU A 69 6.65 11.59 13.63
C LEU A 69 7.85 12.40 13.16
N ILE A 70 7.78 13.73 13.23
CA ILE A 70 8.87 14.62 12.80
C ILE A 70 10.11 14.37 13.67
N HIS A 71 9.94 14.33 14.99
CA HIS A 71 11.04 14.09 15.92
C HIS A 71 11.71 12.75 15.63
N THR A 72 10.93 11.67 15.50
CA THR A 72 11.45 10.33 15.20
C THR A 72 12.13 10.28 13.85
N ALA A 73 11.60 10.97 12.84
CA ALA A 73 12.20 11.01 11.52
C ALA A 73 13.57 11.70 11.52
N CYS A 74 13.71 12.81 12.25
CA CYS A 74 14.99 13.50 12.45
C CYS A 74 15.99 12.58 13.18
N GLU A 75 15.57 11.94 14.26
CA GLU A 75 16.42 11.02 15.04
C GLU A 75 16.91 9.83 14.19
N VAL A 76 16.02 9.22 13.40
CA VAL A 76 16.37 8.12 12.49
C VAL A 76 17.36 8.56 11.42
N ALA A 77 17.19 9.77 10.88
CA ALA A 77 18.08 10.31 9.86
C ALA A 77 19.47 10.65 10.44
N GLU A 78 19.53 11.32 11.57
CA GLU A 78 20.77 11.71 12.25
C GLU A 78 21.60 10.50 12.69
N ASN A 79 20.92 9.50 13.28
CA ASN A 79 21.56 8.28 13.76
C ASN A 79 21.73 7.21 12.66
N LYS A 80 21.30 7.48 11.42
CA LYS A 80 21.35 6.54 10.29
C LYS A 80 20.78 5.16 10.68
N GLN A 81 19.60 5.13 11.30
CA GLN A 81 18.99 3.88 11.75
C GLN A 81 18.41 3.12 10.56
N TYR A 82 19.08 2.04 10.19
CA TYR A 82 18.62 1.15 9.11
C TYR A 82 17.59 0.14 9.60
N PRO A 83 16.70 -0.35 8.70
CA PRO A 83 15.79 -1.44 9.02
C PRO A 83 16.52 -2.67 9.54
N LYS A 84 16.03 -3.22 10.67
CA LYS A 84 16.63 -4.41 11.30
C LYS A 84 16.17 -5.71 10.64
N VAL A 85 14.97 -5.73 10.09
CA VAL A 85 14.38 -6.85 9.37
C VAL A 85 14.34 -6.47 7.88
N TYR A 86 14.92 -7.29 7.03
CA TYR A 86 14.99 -7.09 5.58
C TYR A 86 14.89 -8.42 4.82
N ASP A 87 14.79 -9.53 5.54
CA ASP A 87 14.53 -10.85 5.00
C ASP A 87 13.09 -11.26 5.32
N PHE A 88 12.27 -11.29 4.30
CA PHE A 88 10.84 -11.62 4.40
C PHE A 88 10.53 -13.06 4.00
N CYS A 89 11.58 -13.80 3.56
CA CYS A 89 11.40 -15.13 3.04
C CYS A 89 11.29 -16.15 4.16
N THR A 90 10.27 -16.99 4.07
CA THR A 90 10.29 -18.29 4.73
C THR A 90 11.23 -19.26 3.98
N PRO A 91 11.86 -20.24 4.67
CA PRO A 91 12.67 -21.24 3.99
C PRO A 91 11.90 -21.92 2.86
N GLY A 92 12.44 -21.89 1.65
CA GLY A 92 11.78 -22.44 0.46
C GLY A 92 12.48 -22.06 -0.84
N PRO A 93 11.89 -22.35 -2.01
CA PRO A 93 12.50 -22.09 -3.31
C PRO A 93 12.86 -20.62 -3.52
N VAL A 94 11.96 -19.69 -3.18
CA VAL A 94 12.20 -18.24 -3.29
C VAL A 94 13.39 -17.81 -2.43
N HIS A 95 13.46 -18.30 -1.19
CA HIS A 95 14.58 -17.99 -0.29
C HIS A 95 15.92 -18.50 -0.87
N ARG A 96 15.97 -19.74 -1.38
CA ARG A 96 17.17 -20.30 -2.00
C ARG A 96 17.61 -19.49 -3.21
N CYS A 97 16.69 -19.11 -4.08
CA CYS A 97 16.96 -18.30 -5.26
C CYS A 97 17.53 -16.93 -4.87
N ILE A 98 16.84 -16.16 -3.99
CA ILE A 98 17.33 -14.85 -3.55
C ILE A 98 18.72 -14.96 -2.90
N HIS A 99 18.92 -15.97 -2.04
CA HIS A 99 20.20 -16.16 -1.34
C HIS A 99 21.33 -16.53 -2.31
N GLY A 100 21.05 -17.40 -3.28
CA GLY A 100 22.02 -17.77 -4.33
C GLY A 100 22.42 -16.57 -5.19
N LEU A 101 21.44 -15.81 -5.68
CA LEU A 101 21.72 -14.61 -6.47
C LEU A 101 22.41 -13.52 -5.64
N TYR A 102 22.06 -13.37 -4.35
CA TYR A 102 22.73 -12.41 -3.47
C TYR A 102 24.24 -12.61 -3.45
N HIS A 103 24.72 -13.84 -3.25
CA HIS A 103 26.15 -14.13 -3.23
C HIS A 103 26.86 -13.85 -4.56
N GLN A 104 26.17 -14.08 -5.68
CA GLN A 104 26.72 -13.79 -7.00
C GLN A 104 26.78 -12.29 -7.30
N LEU A 105 25.81 -11.52 -6.75
CA LEU A 105 25.66 -10.10 -7.03
C LEU A 105 26.33 -9.17 -6.02
N GLU A 106 26.82 -9.67 -4.89
CA GLU A 106 27.33 -8.86 -3.78
C GLU A 106 28.42 -7.87 -4.23
N ASP A 107 29.39 -8.34 -5.03
CA ASP A 107 30.48 -7.51 -5.55
C ASP A 107 29.98 -6.47 -6.56
N HIS A 108 29.07 -6.86 -7.45
CA HIS A 108 28.50 -5.97 -8.46
C HIS A 108 27.63 -4.87 -7.83
N ALA A 109 26.79 -5.25 -6.88
CA ALA A 109 25.93 -4.33 -6.15
C ALA A 109 26.75 -3.33 -5.31
N SER A 110 27.80 -3.81 -4.64
CA SER A 110 28.69 -2.97 -3.82
C SER A 110 29.39 -1.89 -4.64
N ARG A 111 29.80 -2.19 -5.89
CA ARG A 111 30.43 -1.21 -6.80
C ARG A 111 29.52 -0.02 -7.13
N ILE A 112 28.21 -0.22 -7.13
CA ILE A 112 27.22 0.83 -7.42
C ILE A 112 26.53 1.36 -6.15
N GLY A 113 27.02 0.95 -4.96
CA GLY A 113 26.47 1.38 -3.68
C GLY A 113 25.08 0.82 -3.36
N MET A 114 24.70 -0.30 -3.98
CA MET A 114 23.40 -0.96 -3.81
C MET A 114 23.52 -2.13 -2.84
N ASN A 115 22.42 -2.40 -2.10
CA ASN A 115 22.35 -3.60 -1.29
C ASN A 115 22.25 -4.85 -2.18
N GLY A 116 23.09 -5.86 -1.97
CA GLY A 116 23.13 -7.07 -2.81
C GLY A 116 21.84 -7.87 -2.81
N ARG A 117 21.11 -7.92 -1.67
CA ARG A 117 19.81 -8.59 -1.60
C ARG A 117 18.74 -7.84 -2.41
N PHE A 118 18.73 -6.50 -2.34
CA PHE A 118 17.85 -5.69 -3.16
C PHE A 118 18.14 -5.88 -4.65
N ALA A 119 19.43 -5.93 -5.02
CA ALA A 119 19.87 -6.24 -6.39
C ALA A 119 19.36 -7.62 -6.84
N ALA A 120 19.48 -8.66 -5.98
CA ALA A 120 18.98 -10.01 -6.28
C ALA A 120 17.47 -10.02 -6.52
N VAL A 121 16.70 -9.36 -5.65
CA VAL A 121 15.24 -9.21 -5.81
C VAL A 121 14.90 -8.52 -7.15
N LYS A 122 15.62 -7.45 -7.50
CA LYS A 122 15.37 -6.71 -8.74
C LYS A 122 15.77 -7.51 -9.99
N VAL A 123 16.81 -8.31 -9.92
CA VAL A 123 17.18 -9.23 -11.02
C VAL A 123 16.10 -10.30 -11.20
N ILE A 124 15.56 -10.88 -10.12
CA ILE A 124 14.45 -11.84 -10.18
C ILE A 124 13.21 -11.19 -10.80
N GLU A 125 12.86 -9.95 -10.40
CA GLU A 125 11.73 -9.20 -10.95
C GLU A 125 11.94 -8.77 -12.42
N GLY A 126 13.17 -8.94 -12.96
CA GLY A 126 13.50 -8.59 -14.35
C GLY A 126 13.66 -7.09 -14.59
N ASP A 127 14.07 -6.32 -13.57
CA ASP A 127 14.29 -4.89 -13.68
C ASP A 127 15.51 -4.58 -14.57
N GLN A 128 15.23 -4.21 -15.83
CA GLN A 128 16.24 -4.00 -16.85
C GLN A 128 17.18 -2.83 -16.54
N ASP A 129 16.74 -1.84 -15.77
CA ASP A 129 17.58 -0.70 -15.41
C ASP A 129 18.62 -1.10 -14.38
N ILE A 130 18.23 -1.89 -13.40
CA ILE A 130 19.16 -2.46 -12.40
C ILE A 130 20.11 -3.46 -13.03
N ILE A 131 19.61 -4.38 -13.89
CA ILE A 131 20.44 -5.36 -14.59
C ILE A 131 21.54 -4.66 -15.41
N ARG A 132 21.20 -3.58 -16.13
CA ARG A 132 22.19 -2.79 -16.90
C ARG A 132 23.24 -2.12 -16.01
N GLN A 133 22.82 -1.59 -14.84
CA GLN A 133 23.73 -0.95 -13.89
C GLN A 133 24.71 -1.93 -13.24
N LEU A 134 24.28 -3.16 -13.01
CA LEU A 134 25.11 -4.22 -12.43
C LEU A 134 26.24 -4.67 -13.39
N LYS A 135 26.12 -4.41 -14.70
CA LYS A 135 27.12 -4.77 -15.73
C LYS A 135 27.51 -6.25 -15.66
N LEU A 136 26.52 -7.12 -15.62
CA LEU A 136 26.71 -8.57 -15.59
C LEU A 136 27.16 -9.08 -16.96
N SER A 137 27.99 -10.13 -16.97
CA SER A 137 28.33 -10.86 -18.18
C SER A 137 27.19 -11.74 -18.66
N GLU A 138 27.20 -12.15 -19.93
CA GLU A 138 26.17 -13.05 -20.49
C GLU A 138 26.09 -14.38 -19.72
N ASN A 139 27.23 -14.93 -19.32
CA ASN A 139 27.30 -16.19 -18.56
C ASN A 139 26.67 -16.03 -17.15
N GLU A 140 26.92 -14.89 -16.47
CA GLU A 140 26.30 -14.62 -15.17
C GLU A 140 24.78 -14.49 -15.29
N LEU A 141 24.30 -13.78 -16.31
CA LEU A 141 22.87 -13.65 -16.58
C LEU A 141 22.23 -15.00 -16.86
N GLU A 142 22.85 -15.87 -17.66
CA GLU A 142 22.35 -17.21 -17.97
C GLU A 142 22.29 -18.09 -16.72
N MET A 143 23.31 -18.06 -15.85
CA MET A 143 23.32 -18.79 -14.58
C MET A 143 22.20 -18.31 -13.64
N MET A 144 22.02 -16.99 -13.53
CA MET A 144 20.95 -16.41 -12.71
C MET A 144 19.56 -16.78 -13.26
N GLU A 145 19.36 -16.69 -14.57
CA GLU A 145 18.11 -17.06 -15.20
C GLU A 145 17.79 -18.54 -14.98
N HIS A 146 18.80 -19.42 -15.03
CA HIS A 146 18.60 -20.84 -14.72
C HIS A 146 18.07 -21.03 -13.28
N SER A 147 18.67 -20.33 -12.30
CA SER A 147 18.23 -20.39 -10.90
C SER A 147 16.82 -19.83 -10.70
N ILE A 148 16.45 -18.81 -11.48
CA ILE A 148 15.09 -18.25 -11.46
C ILE A 148 14.07 -19.23 -12.04
N ILE A 149 14.39 -19.88 -13.18
CA ILE A 149 13.51 -20.88 -13.81
C ILE A 149 13.34 -22.09 -12.88
N GLU A 150 14.38 -22.51 -12.17
CA GLU A 150 14.28 -23.57 -11.16
C GLU A 150 13.29 -23.17 -10.05
N MET A 151 13.39 -21.94 -9.52
CA MET A 151 12.46 -21.41 -8.53
C MET A 151 11.01 -21.37 -9.05
N GLU A 152 10.78 -20.90 -10.29
CA GLU A 152 9.47 -20.87 -10.94
C GLU A 152 8.88 -22.28 -11.06
N THR A 153 9.70 -23.24 -11.45
CA THR A 153 9.30 -24.66 -11.61
C THR A 153 8.94 -25.28 -10.26
N ASP A 154 9.80 -25.10 -9.25
CA ASP A 154 9.58 -25.61 -7.89
C ASP A 154 8.34 -25.01 -7.23
N ARG A 155 8.03 -23.74 -7.54
CA ARG A 155 6.92 -23.00 -6.95
C ARG A 155 5.61 -23.17 -7.73
N GLY A 156 5.69 -23.48 -9.03
CA GLY A 156 4.55 -23.50 -9.93
C GLY A 156 3.93 -22.13 -10.19
N LEU A 157 4.71 -21.06 -10.00
CA LEU A 157 4.33 -19.66 -10.18
C LEU A 157 5.40 -18.95 -11.00
N ASP A 158 5.01 -17.96 -11.80
CA ASP A 158 5.98 -17.06 -12.41
C ASP A 158 6.72 -16.23 -11.34
N ARG A 159 7.90 -15.71 -11.71
CA ARG A 159 8.79 -14.99 -10.80
C ARG A 159 8.11 -13.82 -10.08
N ASN A 160 7.28 -13.06 -10.77
CA ASN A 160 6.60 -11.91 -10.18
C ASN A 160 5.52 -12.34 -9.19
N ALA A 161 4.75 -13.38 -9.54
CA ALA A 161 3.76 -13.98 -8.65
C ALA A 161 4.43 -14.60 -7.40
N ALA A 162 5.56 -15.30 -7.58
CA ALA A 162 6.30 -15.89 -6.47
C ALA A 162 6.86 -14.82 -5.50
N MET A 163 7.38 -13.70 -6.04
CA MET A 163 7.86 -12.57 -5.23
C MET A 163 6.72 -11.84 -4.53
N ALA A 164 5.59 -11.66 -5.21
CA ALA A 164 4.41 -11.06 -4.60
C ALA A 164 3.83 -11.93 -3.48
N ASP A 165 3.70 -13.24 -3.72
CA ASP A 165 3.20 -14.21 -2.75
C ASP A 165 4.07 -14.24 -1.48
N MET A 166 5.39 -14.20 -1.61
CA MET A 166 6.32 -14.08 -0.49
C MET A 166 6.04 -12.83 0.35
N ARG A 167 5.90 -11.66 -0.29
CA ARG A 167 5.64 -10.39 0.42
C ARG A 167 4.27 -10.40 1.09
N TYR A 168 3.22 -10.86 0.39
CA TYR A 168 1.88 -10.92 0.97
C TYR A 168 1.79 -11.91 2.13
N SER A 169 2.44 -13.07 2.05
CA SER A 169 2.51 -14.02 3.15
C SER A 169 3.16 -13.41 4.40
N PHE A 170 4.21 -12.60 4.22
CA PHE A 170 4.85 -11.90 5.32
C PHE A 170 3.94 -10.81 5.91
N ILE A 171 3.27 -10.02 5.05
CA ILE A 171 2.31 -8.99 5.47
C ILE A 171 1.15 -9.60 6.25
N GLU A 172 0.59 -10.71 5.77
CA GLU A 172 -0.50 -11.44 6.44
C GLU A 172 -0.09 -11.87 7.85
N ASN A 173 1.09 -12.47 8.01
CA ASN A 173 1.64 -12.85 9.32
C ASN A 173 1.83 -11.64 10.25
N ILE A 174 2.23 -10.47 9.74
CA ILE A 174 2.32 -9.24 10.53
C ILE A 174 0.93 -8.78 10.95
N CYS A 175 -0.02 -8.74 10.02
CA CYS A 175 -1.37 -8.27 10.29
C CYS A 175 -2.11 -9.19 11.26
N GLU A 176 -1.98 -10.50 11.13
CA GLU A 176 -2.55 -11.47 12.09
C GLU A 176 -2.06 -11.24 13.52
N LYS A 177 -0.79 -10.87 13.70
CA LYS A 177 -0.18 -10.67 15.03
C LYS A 177 -0.38 -9.28 15.62
N SER A 178 -0.60 -8.28 14.78
CA SER A 178 -0.58 -6.88 15.21
C SER A 178 -1.86 -6.10 14.95
N VAL A 179 -2.77 -6.61 14.12
CA VAL A 179 -3.98 -5.88 13.72
C VAL A 179 -5.23 -6.62 14.19
N VAL A 180 -6.04 -5.93 14.99
CA VAL A 180 -7.43 -6.36 15.25
C VAL A 180 -8.29 -5.65 14.19
N LYS A 181 -8.82 -6.43 13.25
CA LYS A 181 -9.60 -5.89 12.12
C LYS A 181 -10.80 -5.08 12.62
N CYS A 182 -11.01 -3.94 12.00
CA CYS A 182 -12.19 -3.12 12.22
C CYS A 182 -13.46 -3.93 11.93
N GLN A 183 -14.48 -3.75 12.76
CA GLN A 183 -15.83 -4.10 12.32
C GLN A 183 -16.16 -3.19 11.13
N VAL A 184 -16.90 -3.74 10.15
CA VAL A 184 -17.29 -3.00 8.95
C VAL A 184 -17.88 -1.65 9.38
N SER A 185 -17.34 -0.54 8.89
CA SER A 185 -17.79 0.78 9.33
C SER A 185 -19.27 0.95 9.00
N LYS A 186 -20.01 1.59 9.91
CA LYS A 186 -21.45 1.89 9.68
C LYS A 186 -21.68 2.71 8.40
N GLU A 187 -20.67 3.50 8.00
CA GLU A 187 -20.70 4.28 6.77
C GLU A 187 -20.56 3.38 5.54
N TYR A 188 -19.66 2.39 5.59
CA TYR A 188 -19.54 1.39 4.53
C TYR A 188 -20.80 0.55 4.38
N GLU A 189 -21.41 0.07 5.50
CA GLU A 189 -22.69 -0.63 5.46
C GLU A 189 -23.80 0.22 4.86
N ARG A 190 -23.81 1.54 5.18
CA ARG A 190 -24.77 2.48 4.61
C ARG A 190 -24.55 2.69 3.12
N SER A 191 -23.30 2.85 2.71
CA SER A 191 -22.91 2.98 1.29
C SER A 191 -23.29 1.73 0.49
N VAL A 192 -22.94 0.54 0.98
CA VAL A 192 -23.30 -0.74 0.34
C VAL A 192 -24.82 -0.92 0.26
N ARG A 193 -25.56 -0.48 1.29
CA ARG A 193 -27.04 -0.56 1.27
C ARG A 193 -27.63 0.37 0.23
N ILE A 194 -27.12 1.60 0.10
CA ILE A 194 -27.54 2.56 -0.93
C ILE A 194 -27.18 2.02 -2.32
N ASP A 195 -25.98 1.51 -2.49
CA ASP A 195 -25.51 0.96 -3.75
C ASP A 195 -26.36 -0.25 -4.18
N ASN A 196 -26.67 -1.17 -3.27
CA ASN A 196 -27.53 -2.31 -3.53
C ASN A 196 -28.96 -1.92 -3.97
N ILE A 197 -29.47 -0.76 -3.52
CA ILE A 197 -30.76 -0.24 -3.96
C ILE A 197 -30.65 0.38 -5.36
N LEU A 198 -29.63 1.22 -5.57
CA LEU A 198 -29.42 1.94 -6.83
C LEU A 198 -29.01 1.03 -7.99
N THR A 199 -28.25 -0.03 -7.72
CA THR A 199 -27.76 -0.99 -8.72
C THR A 199 -28.62 -2.24 -8.84
N ASN A 200 -29.68 -2.36 -8.05
CA ASN A 200 -30.59 -3.51 -8.12
C ASN A 200 -31.26 -3.62 -9.48
N ARG A 201 -31.15 -4.81 -10.12
CA ARG A 201 -31.66 -5.10 -11.47
C ARG A 201 -33.12 -4.65 -11.70
N PHE A 202 -33.97 -4.71 -10.68
CA PHE A 202 -35.39 -4.36 -10.78
C PHE A 202 -35.68 -2.94 -10.30
N LEU A 203 -34.89 -2.41 -9.35
CA LEU A 203 -35.11 -1.10 -8.74
C LEU A 203 -34.34 0.03 -9.43
N ALA A 204 -33.25 -0.26 -10.15
CA ALA A 204 -32.42 0.75 -10.79
C ALA A 204 -33.21 1.64 -11.78
N LEU A 205 -34.01 1.04 -12.65
CA LEU A 205 -34.84 1.77 -13.63
C LEU A 205 -35.92 2.63 -12.98
N PRO A 206 -36.75 2.13 -12.04
CA PRO A 206 -37.74 2.95 -11.30
C PRO A 206 -37.08 4.08 -10.50
N VAL A 207 -35.96 3.81 -9.81
CA VAL A 207 -35.23 4.82 -9.04
C VAL A 207 -34.68 5.90 -9.95
N PHE A 208 -34.07 5.51 -11.07
CA PHE A 208 -33.60 6.47 -12.08
C PHE A 208 -34.72 7.34 -12.62
N ALA A 209 -35.87 6.73 -12.99
CA ALA A 209 -37.02 7.47 -13.49
C ALA A 209 -37.57 8.45 -12.43
N ALA A 210 -37.62 8.02 -11.17
CA ALA A 210 -38.08 8.88 -10.06
C ALA A 210 -37.13 10.08 -9.85
N ILE A 211 -35.82 9.86 -9.91
CA ILE A 211 -34.81 10.92 -9.83
C ILE A 211 -34.97 11.90 -11.01
N MET A 212 -35.11 11.39 -12.23
CA MET A 212 -35.32 12.23 -13.40
C MET A 212 -36.57 13.08 -13.30
N VAL A 213 -37.70 12.48 -12.91
CA VAL A 213 -38.95 13.23 -12.70
C VAL A 213 -38.79 14.30 -11.62
N PHE A 214 -38.08 13.97 -10.53
CA PHE A 214 -37.81 14.93 -9.45
C PHE A 214 -36.92 16.10 -9.93
N ILE A 215 -35.88 15.83 -10.71
CA ILE A 215 -35.03 16.87 -11.29
C ILE A 215 -35.83 17.77 -12.24
N PHE A 216 -36.63 17.19 -13.14
CA PHE A 216 -37.48 17.96 -14.05
C PHE A 216 -38.51 18.81 -13.30
N TRP A 217 -39.17 18.23 -12.28
CA TRP A 217 -40.12 18.96 -11.45
C TRP A 217 -39.43 20.12 -10.70
N MET A 218 -38.25 19.89 -10.17
CA MET A 218 -37.47 20.92 -9.49
C MET A 218 -37.02 22.03 -10.43
N THR A 219 -36.56 21.66 -11.65
CA THR A 219 -36.05 22.62 -12.64
C THR A 219 -37.16 23.44 -13.30
N PHE A 220 -38.25 22.80 -13.70
CA PHE A 220 -39.34 23.45 -14.44
C PHE A 220 -40.58 23.76 -13.56
N GLY A 221 -40.55 23.37 -12.31
CA GLY A 221 -41.62 23.64 -11.35
C GLY A 221 -41.43 24.98 -10.61
N PRO A 222 -42.19 25.16 -9.51
CA PRO A 222 -42.23 26.42 -8.75
C PRO A 222 -40.86 26.91 -8.25
N PHE A 223 -39.96 25.96 -7.98
CA PHE A 223 -38.59 26.29 -7.52
C PHE A 223 -37.73 26.86 -8.65
N GLY A 224 -37.81 26.28 -9.84
CA GLY A 224 -37.05 26.78 -11.02
C GLY A 224 -37.57 28.15 -11.46
N SER A 225 -38.87 28.38 -11.49
CA SER A 225 -39.47 29.71 -11.78
C SER A 225 -39.03 30.75 -10.75
N PHE A 226 -39.09 30.44 -9.46
CA PHE A 226 -38.65 31.32 -8.38
C PHE A 226 -37.15 31.70 -8.55
N LEU A 227 -36.30 30.75 -8.92
CA LEU A 227 -34.87 31.01 -9.13
C LEU A 227 -34.61 31.92 -10.35
N CYS A 228 -35.37 31.69 -11.45
CA CYS A 228 -35.32 32.54 -12.63
C CYS A 228 -35.80 33.96 -12.33
N ASP A 229 -36.91 34.10 -11.61
CA ASP A 229 -37.45 35.42 -11.24
C ASP A 229 -36.51 36.19 -10.32
N ALA A 230 -35.90 35.49 -9.33
CA ALA A 230 -34.87 36.08 -8.46
C ALA A 230 -33.62 36.55 -9.22
N LEU A 231 -33.18 35.75 -10.21
CA LEU A 231 -32.03 36.08 -11.03
C LEU A 231 -32.34 37.29 -11.94
N SER A 232 -33.52 37.30 -12.56
CA SER A 232 -33.99 38.42 -13.42
C SER A 232 -34.09 39.71 -12.61
N ALA A 233 -34.67 39.67 -11.42
CA ALA A 233 -34.76 40.81 -10.49
C ALA A 233 -33.37 41.32 -10.07
N GLY A 234 -32.38 40.42 -9.90
CA GLY A 234 -31.01 40.78 -9.58
C GLY A 234 -30.27 41.45 -10.74
N ILE A 235 -30.56 41.01 -11.96
CA ILE A 235 -30.01 41.64 -13.21
C ILE A 235 -30.63 43.00 -13.48
N ASP A 236 -31.96 43.15 -13.27
CA ASP A 236 -32.67 44.41 -13.46
C ASP A 236 -32.27 45.48 -12.41
N TRP A 237 -31.73 45.07 -11.28
CA TRP A 237 -31.28 46.00 -10.23
C TRP A 237 -29.80 46.44 -10.41
N ALA A 238 -29.01 45.75 -11.23
CA ALA A 238 -27.59 46.01 -11.48
C ALA A 238 -27.39 46.95 -12.67
#